data_3b6e7aa8fdfcaefebdaa0c8067ffc5c6
#
_entry.id   3b6e7aa8fdfcaefebdaa0c8067ffc5c6
#
_cell.length_a   1.000
_cell.length_b   1.000
_cell.length_c   1.000
_cell.angle_alpha   90.00
_cell.angle_beta   90.00
_cell.angle_gamma   90.00
#
_symmetry.space_group_name_H-M   'P 1'
#
loop_
_entity.id
_entity.type
_entity.pdbx_description
1 polymer ?
#
loop_
_entity_poly.entity_id
_entity_poly.type
_entity_poly.pdbx_seq_one_letter_code
_entity_poly.pdbx_strand_id
1 'polypeptide(L)'
;MSTTRRKMLAADETLANRVVDIAKRREQTAYQTVNKILEQAIKADSMGLALEDIIDNREMIERAKSMGFTFTVERLLYQMVDIAHNSSKKKIEELWLETGRWYGKYFSTKSQDPIVAFKEAMGLLNLGDPAFTVENGKNDRLKISCVGERFSEGFTEVLSLYMQGVMESLGFKRNGKNNSKGIIRLTFKK
;
A
#
# COMPACT_ATOMS: atom_id res chain seq x y z
N MET A 1 21.62 22.18 -40.30
CA MET A 1 21.64 20.99 -39.41
C MET A 1 22.29 21.39 -38.11
N SER A 2 21.55 21.43 -37.02
CA SER A 2 22.10 21.76 -35.69
C SER A 2 22.93 20.58 -35.20
N THR A 3 24.25 20.75 -35.10
CA THR A 3 25.15 19.75 -34.48
C THR A 3 24.90 19.75 -32.99
N THR A 4 24.17 18.74 -32.48
CA THR A 4 23.96 18.56 -31.05
C THR A 4 25.30 18.37 -30.36
N ARG A 5 25.70 19.34 -29.53
CA ARG A 5 26.96 19.31 -28.77
C ARG A 5 26.89 18.16 -27.75
N ARG A 6 27.83 17.24 -27.79
CA ARG A 6 27.88 16.08 -26.85
C ARG A 6 28.76 16.45 -25.66
N LYS A 7 28.33 16.01 -24.46
CA LYS A 7 29.15 16.03 -23.24
C LYS A 7 29.38 14.58 -22.76
N MET A 8 30.57 14.33 -22.24
CA MET A 8 30.88 13.06 -21.59
C MET A 8 30.47 13.12 -20.09
N LEU A 9 29.85 12.06 -19.61
CA LEU A 9 29.52 11.84 -18.20
C LEU A 9 30.23 10.55 -17.76
N ALA A 10 30.91 10.61 -16.62
CA ALA A 10 31.50 9.42 -16.02
C ALA A 10 30.37 8.55 -15.35
N ALA A 11 30.48 7.25 -15.47
CA ALA A 11 29.63 6.29 -14.81
C ALA A 11 30.47 5.14 -14.29
N ASP A 12 29.96 4.45 -13.27
CA ASP A 12 30.52 3.17 -12.81
C ASP A 12 30.49 2.15 -13.95
N GLU A 13 31.59 1.37 -14.10
CA GLU A 13 31.73 0.42 -15.19
C GLU A 13 30.64 -0.63 -15.19
N THR A 14 30.26 -1.13 -14.01
CA THR A 14 29.23 -2.15 -13.87
C THR A 14 27.85 -1.61 -14.31
N LEU A 15 27.52 -0.38 -13.94
CA LEU A 15 26.28 0.28 -14.36
C LEU A 15 26.31 0.57 -15.87
N ALA A 16 27.43 1.05 -16.40
CA ALA A 16 27.59 1.32 -17.83
C ALA A 16 27.36 0.04 -18.67
N ASN A 17 27.95 -1.09 -18.26
CA ASN A 17 27.76 -2.39 -18.92
C ASN A 17 26.29 -2.83 -18.88
N ARG A 18 25.61 -2.69 -17.76
CA ARG A 18 24.17 -2.99 -17.66
C ARG A 18 23.31 -2.11 -18.58
N VAL A 19 23.65 -0.83 -18.73
CA VAL A 19 22.97 0.06 -19.69
C VAL A 19 23.19 -0.38 -21.13
N VAL A 20 24.40 -0.82 -21.48
CA VAL A 20 24.71 -1.40 -22.81
C VAL A 20 23.85 -2.65 -23.08
N ASP A 21 23.68 -3.51 -22.09
CA ASP A 21 22.83 -4.71 -22.22
C ASP A 21 21.34 -4.36 -22.37
N ILE A 22 20.86 -3.32 -21.67
CA ILE A 22 19.50 -2.80 -21.86
C ILE A 22 19.34 -2.25 -23.29
N ALA A 23 20.33 -1.50 -23.80
CA ALA A 23 20.31 -0.96 -25.14
C ALA A 23 20.22 -2.06 -26.20
N LYS A 24 21.04 -3.11 -26.07
CA LYS A 24 21.01 -4.29 -26.97
C LYS A 24 19.63 -4.96 -26.99
N ARG A 25 19.04 -5.22 -25.81
CA ARG A 25 17.70 -5.84 -25.70
C ARG A 25 16.58 -5.01 -26.30
N ARG A 26 16.76 -3.70 -26.39
CA ARG A 26 15.78 -2.73 -26.94
C ARG A 26 16.10 -2.32 -28.37
N GLU A 27 17.10 -2.93 -29.00
CA GLU A 27 17.57 -2.58 -30.35
C GLU A 27 17.91 -1.08 -30.50
N GLN A 28 18.53 -0.51 -29.46
CA GLN A 28 18.92 0.90 -29.38
C GLN A 28 20.43 1.02 -29.19
N THR A 29 20.98 2.20 -29.51
CA THR A 29 22.35 2.50 -29.14
C THR A 29 22.46 2.83 -27.64
N ALA A 30 23.63 2.57 -27.03
CA ALA A 30 23.90 2.98 -25.65
C ALA A 30 23.66 4.49 -25.45
N TYR A 31 24.04 5.32 -26.44
CA TYR A 31 23.81 6.76 -26.43
C TYR A 31 22.32 7.12 -26.33
N GLN A 32 21.47 6.50 -27.16
CA GLN A 32 20.02 6.73 -27.12
C GLN A 32 19.42 6.29 -25.78
N THR A 33 19.86 5.14 -25.26
CA THR A 33 19.37 4.61 -24.00
C THR A 33 19.75 5.50 -22.83
N VAL A 34 21.01 5.95 -22.74
CA VAL A 34 21.47 6.88 -21.70
C VAL A 34 20.67 8.19 -21.73
N ASN A 35 20.52 8.81 -22.92
CA ASN A 35 19.77 10.06 -23.01
C ASN A 35 18.30 9.89 -22.57
N LYS A 36 17.65 8.80 -22.93
CA LYS A 36 16.28 8.51 -22.46
C LYS A 36 16.20 8.35 -20.94
N ILE A 37 17.19 7.71 -20.32
CA ILE A 37 17.25 7.58 -18.85
C ILE A 37 17.41 8.95 -18.21
N LEU A 38 18.34 9.77 -18.72
CA LEU A 38 18.57 11.12 -18.21
C LEU A 38 17.34 12.02 -18.38
N GLU A 39 16.66 11.94 -19.53
CA GLU A 39 15.40 12.68 -19.76
C GLU A 39 14.33 12.32 -18.73
N GLN A 40 14.16 11.02 -18.38
CA GLN A 40 13.21 10.62 -17.38
C GLN A 40 13.62 11.07 -15.97
N ALA A 41 14.90 11.00 -15.64
CA ALA A 41 15.41 11.49 -14.36
C ALA A 41 15.18 13.00 -14.20
N ILE A 42 15.48 13.79 -15.23
CA ILE A 42 15.24 15.25 -15.25
C ILE A 42 13.73 15.55 -15.14
N LYS A 43 12.89 14.77 -15.83
CA LYS A 43 11.44 14.93 -15.74
C LYS A 43 10.94 14.66 -14.32
N ALA A 44 11.41 13.60 -13.66
CA ALA A 44 11.06 13.29 -12.27
C ALA A 44 11.47 14.45 -11.34
N ASP A 45 12.70 14.94 -11.46
CA ASP A 45 13.22 16.08 -10.69
C ASP A 45 12.37 17.35 -10.90
N SER A 46 11.99 17.65 -12.15
CA SER A 46 11.11 18.80 -12.45
C SER A 46 9.73 18.72 -11.82
N MET A 47 9.28 17.53 -11.43
CA MET A 47 8.05 17.28 -10.70
C MET A 47 8.25 17.25 -9.17
N GLY A 48 9.48 17.49 -8.69
CA GLY A 48 9.85 17.39 -7.28
C GLY A 48 9.87 15.94 -6.75
N LEU A 49 10.05 14.93 -7.63
CA LEU A 49 10.05 13.52 -7.30
C LEU A 49 11.44 12.92 -7.52
N ALA A 50 11.87 12.02 -6.64
CA ALA A 50 13.01 11.16 -6.93
C ALA A 50 12.58 10.02 -7.88
N LEU A 51 13.46 9.61 -8.78
CA LEU A 51 13.16 8.51 -9.72
C LEU A 51 12.92 7.19 -8.97
N GLU A 52 13.57 6.99 -7.84
CA GLU A 52 13.39 5.84 -6.94
C GLU A 52 11.96 5.78 -6.43
N ASP A 53 11.41 6.88 -5.93
CA ASP A 53 10.03 6.95 -5.44
C ASP A 53 9.00 6.55 -6.51
N ILE A 54 9.26 6.91 -7.77
CA ILE A 54 8.37 6.53 -8.89
C ILE A 54 8.40 5.02 -9.12
N ILE A 55 9.58 4.40 -9.04
CA ILE A 55 9.74 2.95 -9.21
C ILE A 55 9.06 2.22 -8.06
N ASP A 56 9.31 2.63 -6.83
CA ASP A 56 8.72 2.04 -5.62
C ASP A 56 7.20 2.15 -5.62
N ASN A 57 6.65 3.30 -6.01
CA ASN A 57 5.21 3.49 -6.17
C ASN A 57 4.61 2.57 -7.24
N ARG A 58 5.33 2.32 -8.34
CA ARG A 58 4.89 1.37 -9.37
C ARG A 58 4.82 -0.05 -8.84
N GLU A 59 5.83 -0.49 -8.12
CA GLU A 59 5.85 -1.82 -7.50
C GLU A 59 4.73 -1.97 -6.46
N MET A 60 4.49 -0.92 -5.68
CA MET A 60 3.41 -0.86 -4.71
C MET A 60 2.03 -1.06 -5.39
N ILE A 61 1.77 -0.36 -6.50
CA ILE A 61 0.53 -0.48 -7.27
C ILE A 61 0.36 -1.92 -7.83
N GLU A 62 1.41 -2.52 -8.37
CA GLU A 62 1.33 -3.89 -8.90
C GLU A 62 1.09 -4.90 -7.77
N ARG A 63 1.69 -4.71 -6.60
CA ARG A 63 1.38 -5.53 -5.41
C ARG A 63 -0.08 -5.37 -4.98
N ALA A 64 -0.61 -4.15 -4.94
CA ALA A 64 -2.02 -3.91 -4.61
C ALA A 64 -2.97 -4.66 -5.56
N LYS A 65 -2.71 -4.59 -6.86
CA LYS A 65 -3.48 -5.31 -7.88
C LYS A 65 -3.41 -6.83 -7.67
N SER A 66 -2.23 -7.37 -7.38
CA SER A 66 -2.06 -8.81 -7.15
C SER A 66 -2.81 -9.31 -5.91
N MET A 67 -3.05 -8.44 -4.93
CA MET A 67 -3.86 -8.71 -3.76
C MET A 67 -5.36 -8.51 -3.99
N GLY A 68 -5.77 -8.11 -5.18
CA GLY A 68 -7.18 -7.87 -5.52
C GLY A 68 -7.70 -6.49 -5.11
N PHE A 69 -6.82 -5.54 -4.79
CA PHE A 69 -7.24 -4.17 -4.50
C PHE A 69 -7.59 -3.43 -5.78
N THR A 70 -8.55 -2.52 -5.67
CA THR A 70 -8.97 -1.63 -6.75
C THR A 70 -9.06 -0.20 -6.25
N PHE A 71 -8.85 0.75 -7.17
CA PHE A 71 -9.06 2.16 -6.87
C PHE A 71 -10.54 2.52 -6.96
N THR A 72 -11.01 3.31 -6.01
CA THR A 72 -12.37 3.83 -6.04
C THR A 72 -12.40 5.29 -5.60
N VAL A 73 -13.50 5.97 -5.89
CA VAL A 73 -13.73 7.33 -5.41
C VAL A 73 -14.07 7.26 -3.92
N GLU A 74 -13.21 7.82 -3.08
CA GLU A 74 -13.28 7.74 -1.62
C GLU A 74 -14.66 8.13 -1.07
N ARG A 75 -15.19 9.29 -1.48
CA ARG A 75 -16.51 9.76 -1.05
C ARG A 75 -17.63 8.77 -1.41
N LEU A 76 -17.56 8.18 -2.60
CA LEU A 76 -18.54 7.21 -3.05
C LEU A 76 -18.48 5.93 -2.22
N LEU A 77 -17.27 5.43 -1.93
CA LEU A 77 -17.06 4.26 -1.09
C LEU A 77 -17.68 4.46 0.29
N TYR A 78 -17.41 5.59 0.94
CA TYR A 78 -17.94 5.86 2.28
C TYR A 78 -19.46 5.97 2.28
N GLN A 79 -20.05 6.66 1.30
CA GLN A 79 -21.51 6.75 1.17
C GLN A 79 -22.16 5.37 0.94
N MET A 80 -21.59 4.54 0.07
CA MET A 80 -22.10 3.18 -0.17
C MET A 80 -22.02 2.33 1.09
N VAL A 81 -20.91 2.42 1.83
CA VAL A 81 -20.75 1.70 3.10
C VAL A 81 -21.76 2.19 4.14
N ASP A 82 -21.95 3.50 4.27
CA ASP A 82 -22.92 4.05 5.22
C ASP A 82 -24.36 3.66 4.89
N ILE A 83 -24.75 3.68 3.62
CA ILE A 83 -26.07 3.20 3.16
C ILE A 83 -26.22 1.71 3.52
N ALA A 84 -25.24 0.87 3.22
CA ALA A 84 -25.29 -0.55 3.54
C ALA A 84 -25.30 -0.80 5.05
N HIS A 85 -24.51 -0.03 5.82
CA HIS A 85 -24.45 -0.14 7.28
C HIS A 85 -25.77 0.26 7.94
N ASN A 86 -26.45 1.30 7.43
CA ASN A 86 -27.74 1.74 7.95
C ASN A 86 -28.89 0.78 7.56
N SER A 87 -28.83 0.17 6.38
CA SER A 87 -29.90 -0.71 5.89
C SER A 87 -29.74 -2.18 6.30
N SER A 88 -28.52 -2.66 6.48
CA SER A 88 -28.22 -4.08 6.73
C SER A 88 -26.96 -4.25 7.59
N LYS A 89 -26.93 -3.57 8.73
CA LYS A 89 -25.77 -3.48 9.63
C LYS A 89 -25.08 -4.82 9.86
N LYS A 90 -25.81 -5.80 10.36
CA LYS A 90 -25.25 -7.12 10.68
C LYS A 90 -24.60 -7.79 9.46
N LYS A 91 -25.21 -7.69 8.29
CA LYS A 91 -24.71 -8.33 7.07
C LYS A 91 -23.43 -7.67 6.57
N ILE A 92 -23.34 -6.34 6.58
CA ILE A 92 -22.12 -5.63 6.14
C ILE A 92 -20.98 -5.85 7.13
N GLU A 93 -21.25 -5.84 8.44
CA GLU A 93 -20.26 -6.11 9.48
C GLU A 93 -19.67 -7.52 9.34
N GLU A 94 -20.52 -8.54 9.13
CA GLU A 94 -20.09 -9.92 8.91
C GLU A 94 -19.24 -10.06 7.64
N LEU A 95 -19.66 -9.43 6.54
CA LEU A 95 -18.91 -9.43 5.28
C LEU A 95 -17.49 -8.87 5.45
N TRP A 96 -17.33 -7.75 6.15
CA TRP A 96 -16.02 -7.14 6.36
C TRP A 96 -15.15 -7.96 7.31
N LEU A 97 -15.73 -8.54 8.35
CA LEU A 97 -15.03 -9.44 9.26
C LEU A 97 -14.51 -10.69 8.52
N GLU A 98 -15.36 -11.34 7.74
CA GLU A 98 -14.99 -12.53 6.95
C GLU A 98 -13.95 -12.19 5.87
N THR A 99 -14.09 -11.05 5.21
CA THR A 99 -13.08 -10.56 4.28
C THR A 99 -11.73 -10.38 4.98
N GLY A 100 -11.73 -9.80 6.18
CA GLY A 100 -10.52 -9.70 6.98
C GLY A 100 -9.90 -11.06 7.30
N ARG A 101 -10.71 -12.04 7.70
CA ARG A 101 -10.25 -13.42 7.97
C ARG A 101 -9.63 -14.06 6.72
N TRP A 102 -10.23 -13.85 5.56
CA TRP A 102 -9.69 -14.34 4.30
C TRP A 102 -8.32 -13.72 3.99
N TYR A 103 -8.20 -12.39 4.13
CA TYR A 103 -6.92 -11.70 3.91
C TYR A 103 -5.85 -12.10 4.91
N GLY A 104 -6.18 -12.34 6.17
CA GLY A 104 -5.21 -12.81 7.14
C GLY A 104 -4.64 -14.20 6.79
N LYS A 105 -5.49 -15.13 6.29
CA LYS A 105 -5.03 -16.42 5.73
C LYS A 105 -4.14 -16.20 4.49
N TYR A 106 -4.54 -15.29 3.61
CA TYR A 106 -3.74 -14.93 2.44
C TYR A 106 -2.35 -14.44 2.83
N PHE A 107 -2.23 -13.51 3.79
CA PHE A 107 -0.95 -13.01 4.28
C PHE A 107 -0.08 -14.13 4.89
N SER A 108 -0.68 -15.05 5.65
CA SER A 108 0.02 -16.19 6.23
C SER A 108 0.61 -17.14 5.16
N THR A 109 -0.02 -17.25 4.00
CA THR A 109 0.45 -18.14 2.92
C THR A 109 1.48 -17.47 2.01
N LYS A 110 1.48 -16.14 1.93
CA LYS A 110 2.30 -15.37 0.98
C LYS A 110 3.52 -14.68 1.59
N SER A 111 3.55 -14.54 2.92
CA SER A 111 4.63 -13.84 3.63
C SER A 111 5.14 -14.65 4.81
N GLN A 112 6.45 -14.59 5.04
CA GLN A 112 7.07 -15.14 6.26
C GLN A 112 6.65 -14.34 7.52
N ASP A 113 6.37 -13.05 7.36
CA ASP A 113 5.80 -12.20 8.42
C ASP A 113 4.45 -11.63 7.98
N PRO A 114 3.34 -12.29 8.36
CA PRO A 114 2.00 -11.85 8.00
C PRO A 114 1.63 -10.45 8.57
N ILE A 115 2.23 -10.03 9.67
CA ILE A 115 2.00 -8.71 10.27
C ILE A 115 2.63 -7.62 9.39
N VAL A 116 3.82 -7.85 8.86
CA VAL A 116 4.45 -6.93 7.91
C VAL A 116 3.62 -6.84 6.64
N ALA A 117 3.18 -7.97 6.07
CA ALA A 117 2.31 -7.98 4.89
C ALA A 117 0.98 -7.23 5.13
N PHE A 118 0.40 -7.38 6.32
CA PHE A 118 -0.79 -6.62 6.71
C PHE A 118 -0.52 -5.11 6.80
N LYS A 119 0.62 -4.70 7.39
CA LYS A 119 1.01 -3.28 7.43
C LYS A 119 1.16 -2.69 6.04
N GLU A 120 1.82 -3.41 5.13
CA GLU A 120 1.97 -3.00 3.74
C GLU A 120 0.61 -2.87 3.05
N ALA A 121 -0.27 -3.86 3.21
CA ALA A 121 -1.62 -3.83 2.65
C ALA A 121 -2.44 -2.63 3.17
N MET A 122 -2.35 -2.34 4.46
CA MET A 122 -3.01 -1.16 5.05
C MET A 122 -2.42 0.16 4.54
N GLY A 123 -1.10 0.22 4.30
CA GLY A 123 -0.47 1.36 3.63
C GLY A 123 -1.03 1.60 2.23
N LEU A 124 -1.32 0.53 1.48
CA LEU A 124 -1.94 0.60 0.14
C LEU A 124 -3.40 1.08 0.17
N LEU A 125 -4.17 0.66 1.17
CA LEU A 125 -5.56 1.12 1.35
C LEU A 125 -5.64 2.60 1.74
N ASN A 126 -4.56 3.14 2.28
CA ASN A 126 -4.49 4.45 2.90
C ASN A 126 -3.72 5.47 2.03
N LEU A 127 -3.79 5.38 0.71
CA LEU A 127 -3.15 6.31 -0.24
C LEU A 127 -3.49 7.80 -0.02
N GLY A 128 -4.36 8.11 0.93
CA GLY A 128 -4.83 9.46 1.23
C GLY A 128 -4.60 9.94 2.66
N ASP A 129 -3.57 9.40 3.38
CA ASP A 129 -3.13 9.94 4.68
C ASP A 129 -3.88 9.53 5.97
N PRO A 130 -4.30 8.29 6.22
CA PRO A 130 -4.53 7.89 7.60
C PRO A 130 -3.24 7.44 8.27
N ALA A 131 -2.99 7.95 9.46
CA ALA A 131 -1.96 7.42 10.31
C ALA A 131 -2.33 5.97 10.73
N PHE A 132 -1.59 5.00 10.21
CA PHE A 132 -1.76 3.59 10.56
C PHE A 132 -0.54 3.06 11.29
N THR A 133 -0.73 2.49 12.47
CA THR A 133 0.35 1.89 13.26
C THR A 133 -0.05 0.52 13.80
N VAL A 134 0.93 -0.37 13.83
CA VAL A 134 0.84 -1.66 14.52
C VAL A 134 2.02 -1.75 15.46
N GLU A 135 1.75 -1.75 16.75
CA GLU A 135 2.76 -1.77 17.83
C GLU A 135 2.71 -3.11 18.55
N ASN A 136 3.88 -3.72 18.73
CA ASN A 136 4.04 -4.88 19.59
C ASN A 136 4.16 -4.40 21.03
N GLY A 137 3.22 -4.80 21.85
CA GLY A 137 3.25 -4.56 23.30
C GLY A 137 3.96 -5.66 24.08
N LYS A 138 4.15 -5.48 25.38
CA LYS A 138 4.63 -6.53 26.28
C LYS A 138 3.60 -7.66 26.39
N ASN A 139 4.07 -8.89 26.65
CA ASN A 139 3.24 -10.09 26.90
C ASN A 139 2.33 -10.46 25.69
N ASP A 140 2.90 -10.58 24.50
CA ASP A 140 2.20 -10.97 23.26
C ASP A 140 0.96 -10.12 22.95
N ARG A 141 0.98 -8.88 23.40
CA ARG A 141 -0.06 -7.90 23.07
C ARG A 141 0.29 -7.18 21.77
N LEU A 142 -0.72 -6.92 20.97
CA LEU A 142 -0.60 -6.15 19.73
C LEU A 142 -1.64 -5.03 19.77
N LYS A 143 -1.22 -3.83 19.44
CA LYS A 143 -2.09 -2.66 19.35
C LYS A 143 -2.10 -2.13 17.92
N ILE A 144 -3.30 -1.93 17.39
CA ILE A 144 -3.52 -1.31 16.08
C ILE A 144 -4.20 0.03 16.31
N SER A 145 -3.66 1.07 15.67
CA SER A 145 -4.27 2.40 15.61
C SER A 145 -4.37 2.84 14.17
N CYS A 146 -5.53 3.38 13.79
CA CYS A 146 -5.76 3.97 12.47
C CYS A 146 -6.56 5.25 12.67
N VAL A 147 -6.09 6.35 12.04
CA VAL A 147 -6.78 7.64 12.08
C VAL A 147 -6.96 8.11 10.64
N GLY A 148 -8.21 8.39 10.27
CA GLY A 148 -8.56 8.93 8.95
C GLY A 148 -9.63 10.00 9.12
N GLU A 149 -9.25 11.26 8.95
CA GLU A 149 -10.15 12.43 9.19
C GLU A 149 -11.42 12.38 8.36
N ARG A 150 -11.34 11.77 7.16
CA ARG A 150 -12.46 11.70 6.22
C ARG A 150 -13.29 10.42 6.35
N PHE A 151 -12.91 9.49 7.22
CA PHE A 151 -13.69 8.27 7.41
C PHE A 151 -15.09 8.57 7.92
N SER A 152 -16.09 7.97 7.29
CA SER A 152 -17.46 7.99 7.83
C SER A 152 -17.57 7.09 9.05
N GLU A 153 -18.66 7.20 9.80
CA GLU A 153 -18.90 6.36 10.97
C GLU A 153 -19.05 4.89 10.59
N GLY A 154 -19.85 4.59 9.57
CA GLY A 154 -20.03 3.22 9.07
C GLY A 154 -18.72 2.63 8.55
N PHE A 155 -17.94 3.39 7.77
CA PHE A 155 -16.66 2.92 7.26
C PHE A 155 -15.64 2.66 8.39
N THR A 156 -15.58 3.53 9.41
CA THR A 156 -14.73 3.34 10.59
C THR A 156 -15.06 2.01 11.28
N GLU A 157 -16.34 1.72 11.43
CA GLU A 157 -16.80 0.50 12.10
C GLU A 157 -16.43 -0.76 11.30
N VAL A 158 -16.77 -0.80 10.01
CA VAL A 158 -16.49 -2.00 9.18
C VAL A 158 -14.99 -2.20 8.92
N LEU A 159 -14.21 -1.13 8.77
CA LEU A 159 -12.76 -1.23 8.64
C LEU A 159 -12.13 -1.82 9.92
N SER A 160 -12.66 -1.45 11.10
CA SER A 160 -12.21 -2.05 12.36
C SER A 160 -12.48 -3.55 12.41
N LEU A 161 -13.59 -4.02 11.85
CA LEU A 161 -13.93 -5.43 11.76
C LEU A 161 -13.05 -6.19 10.76
N TYR A 162 -12.72 -5.56 9.63
CA TYR A 162 -11.73 -6.12 8.71
C TYR A 162 -10.39 -6.35 9.41
N MET A 163 -9.86 -5.34 10.10
CA MET A 163 -8.60 -5.46 10.86
C MET A 163 -8.70 -6.57 11.93
N GLN A 164 -9.84 -6.65 12.62
CA GLN A 164 -10.11 -7.72 13.58
C GLN A 164 -10.07 -9.09 12.92
N GLY A 165 -10.74 -9.27 11.80
CA GLY A 165 -10.77 -10.54 11.06
C GLY A 165 -9.38 -11.00 10.63
N VAL A 166 -8.53 -10.06 10.14
CA VAL A 166 -7.13 -10.35 9.83
C VAL A 166 -6.42 -10.89 11.07
N MET A 167 -6.49 -10.19 12.19
CA MET A 167 -5.79 -10.60 13.43
C MET A 167 -6.32 -11.92 13.99
N GLU A 168 -7.63 -12.16 13.93
CA GLU A 168 -8.22 -13.43 14.38
C GLU A 168 -7.67 -14.63 13.60
N SER A 169 -7.54 -14.49 12.29
CA SER A 169 -6.98 -15.57 11.45
C SER A 169 -5.47 -15.79 11.65
N LEU A 170 -4.76 -14.80 12.21
CA LEU A 170 -3.37 -14.90 12.63
C LEU A 170 -3.20 -15.43 14.07
N GLY A 171 -4.29 -15.85 14.71
CA GLY A 171 -4.27 -16.43 16.06
C GLY A 171 -4.35 -15.43 17.20
N PHE A 172 -4.66 -14.16 16.92
CA PHE A 172 -4.85 -13.15 17.96
C PHE A 172 -6.32 -13.05 18.36
N LYS A 173 -6.58 -12.87 19.64
CA LYS A 173 -7.93 -12.59 20.18
C LYS A 173 -8.03 -11.12 20.55
N ARG A 174 -9.09 -10.47 20.08
CA ARG A 174 -9.37 -9.07 20.43
C ARG A 174 -9.69 -8.98 21.93
N ASN A 175 -8.99 -8.12 22.67
CA ASN A 175 -9.24 -7.84 24.08
C ASN A 175 -9.65 -6.39 24.36
N GLY A 176 -9.67 -5.54 23.32
CA GLY A 176 -10.16 -4.17 23.45
C GLY A 176 -10.48 -3.54 22.11
N LYS A 177 -11.50 -2.68 22.10
CA LYS A 177 -11.94 -1.87 20.97
C LYS A 177 -12.36 -0.50 21.49
N ASN A 178 -11.78 0.54 20.93
CA ASN A 178 -12.16 1.93 21.18
C ASN A 178 -12.17 2.68 19.85
N ASN A 179 -13.36 2.75 19.24
CA ASN A 179 -13.58 3.41 17.97
C ASN A 179 -14.42 4.67 18.17
N SER A 180 -14.12 5.68 17.39
CA SER A 180 -14.99 6.83 17.15
C SER A 180 -14.85 7.22 15.68
N LYS A 181 -15.77 7.98 15.13
CA LYS A 181 -15.71 8.40 13.72
C LYS A 181 -14.29 8.86 13.35
N GLY A 182 -13.68 8.22 12.36
CA GLY A 182 -12.32 8.51 11.90
C GLY A 182 -11.18 7.94 12.76
N ILE A 183 -11.48 7.29 13.88
CA ILE A 183 -10.46 6.76 14.80
C ILE A 183 -10.76 5.31 15.12
N ILE A 184 -9.79 4.42 14.88
CA ILE A 184 -9.85 3.01 15.23
C ILE A 184 -8.70 2.70 16.17
N ARG A 185 -9.02 2.09 17.31
CA ARG A 185 -8.02 1.56 18.26
C ARG A 185 -8.42 0.17 18.69
N LEU A 186 -7.62 -0.81 18.31
CA LEU A 186 -7.84 -2.21 18.63
C LEU A 186 -6.65 -2.74 19.43
N THR A 187 -6.94 -3.57 20.42
CA THR A 187 -5.91 -4.31 21.17
C THR A 187 -6.20 -5.79 21.10
N PHE A 188 -5.13 -6.57 20.94
CA PHE A 188 -5.17 -8.01 20.79
C PHE A 188 -4.21 -8.68 21.76
N LYS A 189 -4.46 -9.95 22.01
CA LYS A 189 -3.59 -10.86 22.72
C LYS A 189 -3.49 -12.17 21.94
N LYS A 190 -2.32 -12.73 21.89
CA LYS A 190 -2.10 -14.05 21.29
C LYS A 190 -2.54 -15.16 22.22
#